data_81751539344b3b169efa65af63daedcd
#
_entry.id   81751539344b3b169efa65af63daedcd
#
_cell.length_a   1.000
_cell.length_b   1.000
_cell.length_c   1.000
_cell.angle_alpha   90.00
_cell.angle_beta   90.00
_cell.angle_gamma   90.00
#
_symmetry.space_group_name_H-M   'P 1'
#
loop_
_entity.id
_entity.type
_entity.pdbx_description
1 polymer ?
#
loop_
_entity_poly.entity_id
_entity_poly.type
_entity_poly.pdbx_seq_one_letter_code
_entity_poly.pdbx_strand_id
1 'polypeptide(L)'
;MSVPQKFSLFFFFLGFLVSAMRLRHSFLSSLTVLVSTAFAAAAPACAGEVVQSQIRNVRVSLEVARTVEQHRHGLMFRESLPVNHGMLFVLPEPRPIALWMKNTLIDLDAAFLDEAGCIFQISQMTKNTLDLHRSIASTAYAIEISRGWFAANGITTGACFKNLPQARVEQHLAQ
;
A
#
# COMPACT_ATOMS: atom_id res chain seq x y z
N MET A 1 7.84 28.99 55.72
CA MET A 1 6.66 29.69 56.20
C MET A 1 5.52 29.17 55.37
N SER A 2 4.93 28.15 55.86
CA SER A 2 3.67 28.14 56.63
C SER A 2 2.44 28.07 55.72
N VAL A 3 1.90 26.91 55.69
CA VAL A 3 0.55 26.43 55.35
C VAL A 3 -0.52 27.25 56.19
N PRO A 4 -1.83 27.32 55.90
CA PRO A 4 -2.65 26.10 56.01
C PRO A 4 -3.91 26.01 55.13
N GLN A 5 -4.34 24.73 55.00
CA GLN A 5 -5.66 24.18 54.80
C GLN A 5 -6.85 24.89 55.46
N LYS A 6 -8.08 24.66 54.90
CA LYS A 6 -9.37 24.37 55.63
C LYS A 6 -10.38 23.89 54.54
N PHE A 7 -10.81 22.61 54.50
CA PHE A 7 -11.86 21.93 55.25
C PHE A 7 -13.18 22.70 55.37
N SER A 8 -14.24 22.21 54.78
CA SER A 8 -15.53 22.05 55.45
C SER A 8 -16.50 21.23 54.60
N LEU A 9 -16.78 20.14 55.08
CA LEU A 9 -17.92 19.28 55.21
C LEU A 9 -19.20 19.99 55.61
N PHE A 10 -20.37 19.58 55.06
CA PHE A 10 -21.67 19.53 55.72
C PHE A 10 -22.57 18.71 54.79
N PHE A 11 -22.90 17.49 55.03
CA PHE A 11 -23.67 16.79 56.02
C PHE A 11 -25.19 17.13 55.99
N PHE A 12 -25.94 16.03 55.77
CA PHE A 12 -27.23 15.64 56.38
C PHE A 12 -28.49 16.33 55.82
N PHE A 13 -29.61 15.74 55.62
CA PHE A 13 -30.41 14.67 56.25
C PHE A 13 -31.64 14.43 55.36
N LEU A 14 -32.03 13.25 55.15
CA LEU A 14 -33.12 12.44 55.77
C LEU A 14 -34.51 12.63 55.18
N GLY A 15 -35.12 11.54 54.84
CA GLY A 15 -36.51 11.31 55.20
C GLY A 15 -37.32 10.59 54.12
N PHE A 16 -37.37 9.30 54.15
CA PHE A 16 -38.51 8.47 54.54
C PHE A 16 -39.87 8.91 53.93
N LEU A 17 -40.49 8.12 53.05
CA LEU A 17 -41.66 7.34 53.43
C LEU A 17 -42.12 6.43 52.28
N VAL A 18 -42.33 5.20 52.68
CA VAL A 18 -42.98 4.10 52.05
C VAL A 18 -44.43 4.45 51.63
N SER A 19 -44.85 4.05 50.46
CA SER A 19 -46.18 3.50 50.33
C SER A 19 -46.30 2.56 49.14
N ALA A 20 -46.60 1.35 49.45
CA ALA A 20 -46.96 0.31 48.54
C ALA A 20 -48.28 0.62 47.84
N MET A 21 -48.32 0.42 46.56
CA MET A 21 -49.57 0.11 45.91
C MET A 21 -49.34 -0.88 44.76
N ARG A 22 -49.91 -2.03 44.99
CA ARG A 22 -50.03 -3.12 44.05
C ARG A 22 -50.92 -2.71 42.86
N LEU A 23 -50.64 -3.23 41.74
CA LEU A 23 -51.53 -3.97 40.82
C LEU A 23 -51.38 -3.57 39.37
N ARG A 24 -51.09 -4.54 38.63
CA ARG A 24 -51.68 -5.04 37.36
C ARG A 24 -50.68 -5.18 36.23
N HIS A 25 -50.57 -6.44 35.95
CA HIS A 25 -50.07 -7.03 34.74
C HIS A 25 -50.52 -6.30 33.48
N SER A 26 -49.56 -5.92 32.68
CA SER A 26 -49.78 -5.83 31.24
C SER A 26 -48.52 -6.31 30.55
N PHE A 27 -48.70 -7.42 29.91
CA PHE A 27 -47.79 -7.97 28.91
C PHE A 27 -47.50 -6.90 27.85
N LEU A 28 -46.33 -6.33 27.87
CA LEU A 28 -45.80 -5.60 26.74
C LEU A 28 -44.60 -6.36 26.25
N SER A 29 -44.85 -7.09 25.16
CA SER A 29 -43.83 -7.73 24.33
C SER A 29 -42.66 -6.77 24.11
N SER A 30 -41.55 -7.12 24.72
CA SER A 30 -40.28 -6.49 24.39
C SER A 30 -39.85 -6.96 22.97
N LEU A 31 -40.25 -6.16 21.99
CA LEU A 31 -39.76 -6.32 20.62
C LEU A 31 -38.30 -5.89 20.60
N THR A 32 -37.41 -6.82 20.88
CA THR A 32 -35.98 -6.64 20.70
C THR A 32 -35.71 -6.51 19.20
N VAL A 33 -35.63 -5.28 18.74
CA VAL A 33 -35.12 -4.98 17.39
C VAL A 33 -33.64 -5.30 17.39
N LEU A 34 -33.31 -6.50 16.90
CA LEU A 34 -31.96 -6.89 16.53
C LEU A 34 -31.56 -6.01 15.35
N VAL A 35 -30.90 -4.88 15.62
CA VAL A 35 -30.17 -4.14 14.60
C VAL A 35 -28.96 -4.97 14.23
N SER A 36 -29.12 -5.84 13.26
CA SER A 36 -28.00 -6.47 12.56
C SER A 36 -27.24 -5.38 11.83
N THR A 37 -26.20 -4.85 12.45
CA THR A 37 -25.17 -4.08 11.72
C THR A 37 -24.47 -5.07 10.81
N ALA A 38 -24.94 -5.17 9.57
CA ALA A 38 -24.19 -5.80 8.51
C ALA A 38 -22.91 -4.98 8.34
N PHE A 39 -21.84 -5.43 8.97
CA PHE A 39 -20.49 -4.98 8.68
C PHE A 39 -20.22 -5.45 7.25
N ALA A 40 -20.48 -4.57 6.29
CA ALA A 40 -20.05 -4.77 4.93
C ALA A 40 -18.53 -4.87 4.96
N ALA A 41 -18.01 -6.09 4.99
CA ALA A 41 -16.61 -6.32 4.73
C ALA A 41 -16.34 -5.75 3.34
N ALA A 42 -15.67 -4.61 3.28
CA ALA A 42 -15.12 -4.10 2.04
C ALA A 42 -14.27 -5.25 1.47
N ALA A 43 -14.69 -5.77 0.32
CA ALA A 43 -13.90 -6.75 -0.39
C ALA A 43 -12.48 -6.17 -0.52
N PRO A 44 -11.43 -6.95 -0.23
CA PRO A 44 -10.08 -6.48 -0.46
C PRO A 44 -10.01 -6.12 -1.95
N ALA A 45 -9.82 -4.83 -2.23
CA ALA A 45 -9.45 -4.39 -3.57
C ALA A 45 -8.32 -5.30 -4.00
N CYS A 46 -8.42 -5.92 -5.19
CA CYS A 46 -7.48 -6.89 -5.74
C CYS A 46 -6.05 -6.57 -5.27
N ALA A 47 -5.60 -7.23 -4.21
CA ALA A 47 -4.23 -7.12 -3.79
C ALA A 47 -3.41 -7.76 -4.91
N GLY A 48 -2.75 -6.92 -5.70
CA GLY A 48 -1.88 -7.39 -6.77
C GLY A 48 -0.83 -8.33 -6.19
N GLU A 49 -0.28 -9.20 -7.02
CA GLU A 49 0.85 -10.07 -6.64
C GLU A 49 1.97 -9.19 -6.06
N VAL A 50 2.48 -9.56 -4.89
CA VAL A 50 3.63 -8.89 -4.24
C VAL A 50 4.75 -9.90 -4.12
N VAL A 51 5.94 -9.56 -4.60
CA VAL A 51 7.13 -10.40 -4.48
C VAL A 51 8.14 -9.78 -3.54
N GLN A 52 8.81 -10.64 -2.77
CA GLN A 52 9.96 -10.26 -1.96
C GLN A 52 11.22 -10.51 -2.78
N SER A 53 11.85 -9.43 -3.19
CA SER A 53 13.10 -9.47 -3.93
C SER A 53 14.26 -9.00 -3.05
N GLN A 54 15.47 -9.21 -3.53
CA GLN A 54 16.68 -8.78 -2.87
C GLN A 54 17.67 -8.25 -3.89
N ILE A 55 18.29 -7.13 -3.57
CA ILE A 55 19.44 -6.60 -4.33
C ILE A 55 20.54 -6.26 -3.33
N ARG A 56 21.74 -6.79 -3.55
CA ARG A 56 22.82 -6.76 -2.55
C ARG A 56 22.31 -7.27 -1.18
N ASN A 57 22.37 -6.45 -0.14
CA ASN A 57 21.92 -6.79 1.21
C ASN A 57 20.56 -6.18 1.56
N VAL A 58 19.86 -5.58 0.58
CA VAL A 58 18.58 -4.90 0.81
C VAL A 58 17.44 -5.77 0.31
N ARG A 59 16.47 -6.02 1.19
CA ARG A 59 15.18 -6.64 0.81
C ARG A 59 14.20 -5.56 0.38
N VAL A 60 13.44 -5.85 -0.65
CA VAL A 60 12.45 -4.93 -1.21
C VAL A 60 11.17 -5.70 -1.54
N SER A 61 10.05 -5.12 -1.20
CA SER A 61 8.71 -5.60 -1.55
C SER A 61 8.27 -4.94 -2.84
N LEU A 62 7.97 -5.71 -3.86
CA LEU A 62 7.58 -5.19 -5.16
C LEU A 62 6.18 -5.68 -5.54
N GLU A 63 5.26 -4.77 -5.77
CA GLU A 63 3.98 -5.07 -6.41
C GLU A 63 4.22 -5.40 -7.87
N VAL A 64 3.65 -6.50 -8.34
CA VAL A 64 3.92 -6.98 -9.71
C VAL A 64 2.84 -6.49 -10.67
N ALA A 65 3.27 -5.79 -11.69
CA ALA A 65 2.45 -5.38 -12.83
C ALA A 65 2.77 -6.26 -14.04
N ARG A 66 1.76 -6.97 -14.58
CA ARG A 66 1.91 -7.87 -15.73
C ARG A 66 0.97 -7.53 -16.88
N THR A 67 -0.20 -6.94 -16.58
CA THR A 67 -1.18 -6.61 -17.60
C THR A 67 -0.95 -5.23 -18.18
N VAL A 68 -1.50 -4.98 -19.36
CA VAL A 68 -1.43 -3.66 -20.02
C VAL A 68 -2.05 -2.57 -19.13
N GLU A 69 -3.16 -2.88 -18.45
CA GLU A 69 -3.80 -1.96 -17.51
C GLU A 69 -2.90 -1.66 -16.33
N GLN A 70 -2.28 -2.69 -15.72
CA GLN A 70 -1.36 -2.50 -14.60
C GLN A 70 -0.14 -1.69 -15.02
N HIS A 71 0.44 -1.96 -16.20
CA HIS A 71 1.55 -1.18 -16.74
C HIS A 71 1.18 0.28 -16.99
N ARG A 72 -0.04 0.53 -17.50
CA ARG A 72 -0.52 1.90 -17.73
C ARG A 72 -0.81 2.64 -16.45
N HIS A 73 -1.34 1.95 -15.44
CA HIS A 73 -1.70 2.53 -14.14
C HIS A 73 -0.45 2.79 -13.29
N GLY A 74 0.48 1.83 -13.21
CA GLY A 74 1.69 1.95 -12.42
C GLY A 74 1.42 2.41 -10.99
N LEU A 75 2.17 3.41 -10.53
CA LEU A 75 2.03 4.03 -9.21
C LEU A 75 1.18 5.32 -9.21
N MET A 76 0.30 5.49 -10.21
CA MET A 76 -0.60 6.65 -10.27
C MET A 76 -1.44 6.79 -9.01
N PHE A 77 -1.72 8.05 -8.61
CA PHE A 77 -2.57 8.44 -7.48
C PHE A 77 -2.05 8.04 -6.09
N ARG A 78 -0.83 7.52 -6.00
CA ARG A 78 -0.20 7.22 -4.70
C ARG A 78 0.44 8.47 -4.13
N GLU A 79 0.13 8.75 -2.88
CA GLU A 79 0.69 9.88 -2.13
C GLU A 79 2.02 9.55 -1.45
N SER A 80 2.30 8.27 -1.23
CA SER A 80 3.55 7.78 -0.64
C SER A 80 3.80 6.31 -0.97
N LEU A 81 5.04 5.87 -0.80
CA LEU A 81 5.43 4.47 -0.78
C LEU A 81 6.07 4.14 0.58
N PRO A 82 5.77 2.99 1.18
CA PRO A 82 6.50 2.53 2.35
C PRO A 82 7.99 2.34 2.04
N VAL A 83 8.83 2.35 3.06
CA VAL A 83 10.26 2.11 2.90
C VAL A 83 10.50 0.73 2.28
N ASN A 84 11.40 0.65 1.30
CA ASN A 84 11.71 -0.57 0.55
C ASN A 84 10.49 -1.19 -0.16
N HIS A 85 9.55 -0.35 -0.60
CA HIS A 85 8.44 -0.79 -1.44
C HIS A 85 8.50 -0.10 -2.80
N GLY A 86 8.07 -0.82 -3.83
CA GLY A 86 8.01 -0.32 -5.19
C GLY A 86 7.10 -1.16 -6.06
N MET A 87 7.17 -0.94 -7.37
CA MET A 87 6.44 -1.72 -8.36
C MET A 87 7.41 -2.34 -9.38
N LEU A 88 7.20 -3.61 -9.67
CA LEU A 88 7.91 -4.38 -10.69
C LEU A 88 7.02 -4.56 -11.92
N PHE A 89 7.43 -3.99 -13.00
CA PHE A 89 6.84 -4.21 -14.32
C PHE A 89 7.51 -5.42 -14.95
N VAL A 90 6.74 -6.46 -15.22
CA VAL A 90 7.21 -7.67 -15.89
C VAL A 90 6.72 -7.64 -17.32
N LEU A 91 7.63 -7.55 -18.28
CA LEU A 91 7.26 -7.54 -19.69
C LEU A 91 7.13 -8.99 -20.20
N PRO A 92 6.12 -9.27 -21.04
CA PRO A 92 5.95 -10.61 -21.62
C PRO A 92 7.14 -11.00 -22.51
N GLU A 93 7.74 -10.01 -23.17
CA GLU A 93 8.94 -10.15 -24.01
C GLU A 93 9.85 -8.93 -23.80
N PRO A 94 11.18 -9.13 -23.80
CA PRO A 94 12.13 -8.02 -23.72
C PRO A 94 11.96 -7.05 -24.89
N ARG A 95 11.80 -5.76 -24.59
CA ARG A 95 11.66 -4.70 -25.60
C ARG A 95 12.05 -3.34 -25.02
N PRO A 96 12.37 -2.35 -25.86
CA PRO A 96 12.46 -0.98 -25.40
C PRO A 96 11.11 -0.49 -24.90
N ILE A 97 11.09 0.21 -23.75
CA ILE A 97 9.89 0.80 -23.17
C ILE A 97 10.11 2.27 -22.82
N ALA A 98 9.02 2.96 -22.56
CA ALA A 98 9.05 4.30 -22.00
C ALA A 98 8.08 4.38 -20.80
N LEU A 99 8.56 4.97 -19.72
CA LEU A 99 7.78 5.27 -18.53
C LEU A 99 7.47 6.76 -18.51
N TRP A 100 6.40 7.15 -17.86
CA TRP A 100 5.96 8.52 -17.66
C TRP A 100 5.39 8.72 -16.27
N MET A 101 5.27 9.98 -15.82
CA MET A 101 4.81 10.33 -14.48
C MET A 101 3.42 10.94 -14.45
N LYS A 102 2.59 10.69 -15.48
CA LYS A 102 1.21 11.18 -15.52
C LYS A 102 0.45 10.69 -14.28
N ASN A 103 -0.22 11.61 -13.59
CA ASN A 103 -1.00 11.33 -12.37
C ASN A 103 -0.21 10.63 -11.24
N THR A 104 1.11 10.62 -11.28
CA THR A 104 1.96 10.07 -10.23
C THR A 104 2.36 11.20 -9.29
N LEU A 105 1.92 11.13 -8.02
CA LEU A 105 2.00 12.24 -7.07
C LEU A 105 3.32 12.29 -6.28
N ILE A 106 4.18 11.30 -6.47
CA ILE A 106 5.47 11.15 -5.80
C ILE A 106 6.61 11.08 -6.82
N ASP A 107 7.76 11.60 -6.45
CA ASP A 107 8.98 11.47 -7.26
C ASP A 107 9.51 10.04 -7.18
N LEU A 108 9.93 9.47 -8.30
CA LEU A 108 10.39 8.10 -8.41
C LEU A 108 11.77 8.00 -9.06
N ASP A 109 12.46 6.91 -8.76
CA ASP A 109 13.53 6.35 -9.59
C ASP A 109 12.95 5.16 -10.36
N ALA A 110 13.28 5.04 -11.63
CA ALA A 110 13.04 3.86 -12.45
C ALA A 110 14.35 3.16 -12.79
N ALA A 111 14.43 1.88 -12.47
CA ALA A 111 15.51 1.02 -12.96
C ALA A 111 14.99 0.15 -14.11
N PHE A 112 15.76 0.06 -15.19
CA PHE A 112 15.52 -0.82 -16.31
C PHE A 112 16.49 -2.00 -16.24
N LEU A 113 15.97 -3.23 -16.35
CA LEU A 113 16.70 -4.45 -16.11
C LEU A 113 16.64 -5.37 -17.34
N ASP A 114 17.70 -6.12 -17.52
CA ASP A 114 17.79 -7.20 -18.49
C ASP A 114 17.04 -8.47 -18.02
N GLU A 115 17.11 -9.53 -18.81
CA GLU A 115 16.49 -10.84 -18.51
C GLU A 115 17.10 -11.51 -17.27
N ALA A 116 18.36 -11.21 -16.94
CA ALA A 116 19.02 -11.71 -15.75
C ALA A 116 18.62 -10.92 -14.48
N GLY A 117 17.83 -9.86 -14.62
CA GLY A 117 17.43 -8.97 -13.52
C GLY A 117 18.52 -7.98 -13.14
N CYS A 118 19.49 -7.72 -14.01
CA CYS A 118 20.57 -6.79 -13.77
C CYS A 118 20.23 -5.40 -14.30
N ILE A 119 20.47 -4.37 -13.50
CA ILE A 119 20.18 -2.97 -13.84
C ILE A 119 21.18 -2.49 -14.90
N PHE A 120 20.70 -2.06 -16.04
CA PHE A 120 21.55 -1.38 -17.05
C PHE A 120 21.32 0.13 -17.11
N GLN A 121 20.21 0.63 -16.54
CA GLN A 121 19.89 2.05 -16.52
C GLN A 121 19.05 2.39 -15.28
N ILE A 122 19.31 3.56 -14.67
CA ILE A 122 18.48 4.18 -13.65
C ILE A 122 18.14 5.58 -14.13
N SER A 123 16.86 5.94 -14.07
CA SER A 123 16.35 7.26 -14.45
C SER A 123 15.58 7.87 -13.29
N GLN A 124 15.86 9.13 -12.97
CA GLN A 124 15.07 9.89 -12.00
C GLN A 124 13.86 10.52 -12.71
N MET A 125 12.69 10.35 -12.12
CA MET A 125 11.43 10.78 -12.70
C MET A 125 10.72 11.75 -11.76
N THR A 126 10.33 12.92 -12.28
CA THR A 126 9.64 13.96 -11.50
C THR A 126 8.14 13.75 -11.56
N LYS A 127 7.49 13.80 -10.41
CA LYS A 127 6.03 13.66 -10.29
C LYS A 127 5.25 14.58 -11.25
N ASN A 128 4.10 14.09 -11.72
CA ASN A 128 3.16 14.81 -12.57
C ASN A 128 3.75 15.35 -13.90
N THR A 129 4.90 14.84 -14.36
CA THR A 129 5.44 15.18 -15.69
C THR A 129 4.94 14.19 -16.75
N LEU A 130 4.96 14.64 -18.00
CA LEU A 130 4.63 13.82 -19.17
C LEU A 130 5.87 13.42 -19.97
N ASP A 131 7.04 13.74 -19.45
CA ASP A 131 8.31 13.37 -20.06
C ASP A 131 8.44 11.85 -20.16
N LEU A 132 8.95 11.39 -21.29
CA LEU A 132 9.13 9.98 -21.54
C LEU A 132 10.54 9.54 -21.16
N HIS A 133 10.61 8.72 -20.12
CA HIS A 133 11.85 8.08 -19.67
C HIS A 133 12.04 6.77 -20.42
N ARG A 134 12.80 6.80 -21.51
CA ARG A 134 13.00 5.66 -22.42
C ARG A 134 14.15 4.79 -21.94
N SER A 135 13.97 3.46 -22.03
CA SER A 135 15.09 2.53 -21.87
C SER A 135 16.07 2.66 -23.06
N ILE A 136 17.36 2.61 -22.76
CA ILE A 136 18.43 2.68 -23.79
C ILE A 136 18.62 1.35 -24.52
N ALA A 137 18.03 0.26 -24.01
CA ALA A 137 18.10 -1.08 -24.58
C ALA A 137 16.79 -1.84 -24.32
N SER A 138 16.68 -3.03 -24.90
CA SER A 138 15.61 -3.97 -24.55
C SER A 138 15.64 -4.28 -23.06
N THR A 139 14.50 -4.19 -22.42
CA THR A 139 14.32 -4.45 -21.00
C THR A 139 13.30 -5.55 -20.77
N ALA A 140 13.57 -6.46 -19.86
CA ALA A 140 12.64 -7.51 -19.45
C ALA A 140 11.82 -7.08 -18.24
N TYR A 141 12.42 -6.26 -17.38
CA TYR A 141 11.78 -5.74 -16.16
C TYR A 141 12.08 -4.25 -16.00
N ALA A 142 11.12 -3.53 -15.44
CA ALA A 142 11.38 -2.20 -14.89
C ALA A 142 10.93 -2.16 -13.42
N ILE A 143 11.63 -1.39 -12.59
CA ILE A 143 11.26 -1.20 -11.18
C ILE A 143 11.13 0.28 -10.91
N GLU A 144 9.95 0.68 -10.42
CA GLU A 144 9.70 2.02 -9.89
C GLU A 144 9.74 1.98 -8.37
N ILE A 145 10.49 2.92 -7.77
CA ILE A 145 10.66 3.04 -6.32
C ILE A 145 10.85 4.52 -5.97
N SER A 146 10.73 4.87 -4.69
CA SER A 146 10.91 6.26 -4.26
C SER A 146 12.25 6.83 -4.73
N ARG A 147 12.22 8.10 -5.19
CA ARG A 147 13.42 8.80 -5.67
C ARG A 147 14.55 8.76 -4.63
N GLY A 148 15.75 8.49 -5.11
CA GLY A 148 16.96 8.44 -4.29
C GLY A 148 17.18 7.09 -3.59
N TRP A 149 16.24 6.15 -3.69
CA TRP A 149 16.37 4.86 -3.03
C TRP A 149 17.61 4.07 -3.47
N PHE A 150 17.88 4.01 -4.78
CA PHE A 150 19.06 3.32 -5.30
C PHE A 150 20.36 3.94 -4.77
N ALA A 151 20.47 5.26 -4.81
CA ALA A 151 21.64 5.97 -4.34
C ALA A 151 21.85 5.79 -2.82
N ALA A 152 20.79 5.89 -2.02
CA ALA A 152 20.85 5.71 -0.57
C ALA A 152 21.31 4.31 -0.16
N ASN A 153 21.08 3.30 -0.99
CA ASN A 153 21.50 1.90 -0.76
C ASN A 153 22.79 1.53 -1.51
N GLY A 154 23.46 2.49 -2.15
CA GLY A 154 24.68 2.25 -2.90
C GLY A 154 24.49 1.35 -4.12
N ILE A 155 23.27 1.30 -4.67
CA ILE A 155 22.89 0.47 -5.81
C ILE A 155 23.10 1.28 -7.09
N THR A 156 23.84 0.71 -8.04
CA THR A 156 24.17 1.30 -9.33
C THR A 156 23.90 0.31 -10.45
N THR A 157 24.08 0.73 -11.68
CA THR A 157 24.07 -0.17 -12.85
C THR A 157 25.04 -1.32 -12.65
N GLY A 158 24.70 -2.50 -13.19
CA GLY A 158 25.40 -3.77 -12.98
C GLY A 158 24.96 -4.55 -11.73
N ALA A 159 24.23 -3.94 -10.79
CA ALA A 159 23.65 -4.67 -9.66
C ALA A 159 22.43 -5.48 -10.12
N CYS A 160 22.25 -6.68 -9.59
CA CYS A 160 21.18 -7.58 -10.01
C CYS A 160 20.22 -7.88 -8.88
N PHE A 161 18.93 -7.85 -9.18
CA PHE A 161 17.86 -8.31 -8.29
C PHE A 161 17.79 -9.83 -8.30
N LYS A 162 17.51 -10.41 -7.14
CA LYS A 162 17.27 -11.85 -6.99
C LYS A 162 15.79 -12.11 -6.77
N ASN A 163 15.35 -13.30 -7.12
CA ASN A 163 13.96 -13.75 -6.91
C ASN A 163 12.92 -12.90 -7.66
N LEU A 164 13.27 -12.38 -8.84
CA LEU A 164 12.25 -11.78 -9.71
C LEU A 164 11.40 -12.89 -10.33
N PRO A 165 10.08 -12.68 -10.44
CA PRO A 165 9.22 -13.63 -11.12
C PRO A 165 9.52 -13.61 -12.63
N GLN A 166 9.61 -14.79 -13.22
CA GLN A 166 9.82 -14.88 -14.67
C GLN A 166 8.65 -14.29 -15.44
N ALA A 167 8.91 -13.71 -16.59
CA ALA A 167 7.89 -13.41 -17.57
C ALA A 167 7.18 -14.73 -17.91
N ARG A 168 5.90 -14.90 -17.49
CA ARG A 168 5.11 -16.02 -17.98
C ARG A 168 4.78 -15.70 -19.43
N VAL A 169 5.41 -16.41 -20.33
CA VAL A 169 4.83 -16.62 -21.64
C VAL A 169 3.58 -17.47 -21.36
N GLU A 170 2.41 -16.83 -21.30
CA GLU A 170 1.16 -17.58 -21.44
C GLU A 170 1.18 -18.12 -22.87
N GLN A 171 1.73 -19.31 -23.03
CA GLN A 171 1.45 -20.11 -24.21
C GLN A 171 -0.05 -20.39 -24.14
N HIS A 172 -0.83 -19.59 -24.86
CA HIS A 172 -2.12 -20.02 -25.35
C HIS A 172 -1.82 -21.23 -26.25
N LEU A 173 -1.81 -22.40 -25.63
CA LEU A 173 -2.02 -23.63 -26.38
C LEU A 173 -3.43 -23.51 -26.93
N ALA A 174 -3.52 -22.97 -28.16
CA ALA A 174 -4.68 -23.13 -29.00
C ALA A 174 -4.87 -24.64 -29.18
N GLN A 175 -5.90 -25.16 -28.55
CA GLN A 175 -6.55 -26.42 -28.91
C GLN A 175 -7.71 -26.13 -29.84
#